data_8a796b97aaf51b01024be593110acd4f
#
_entry.id   8a796b97aaf51b01024be593110acd4f
#
_cell.length_a   1.000
_cell.length_b   1.000
_cell.length_c   1.000
_cell.angle_alpha   90.00
_cell.angle_beta   90.00
_cell.angle_gamma   90.00
#
_symmetry.space_group_name_H-M   'P 1'
#
loop_
_entity.id
_entity.type
_entity.pdbx_description
1 polymer ?
#
loop_
_entity_poly.entity_id
_entity_poly.type
_entity_poly.pdbx_seq_one_letter_code
_entity_poly.pdbx_strand_id
1 'polypeptide(L)'
;KRTNIVKVADALHISPLALLGYDVSDKKTVKIPIVGRVVAGTPIFAQENIEGMVEINEGNSKGVMFAMKVIGHSMEPRIQEGDLLIIHKQEDVESGEIAIVLINGNEATVKQVKKHPDGIMLIGFNQDVYEPHFYSNKQIEQLPIRIMGKVVESRHTW
;
A
#
# COMPACT_ATOMS: atom_id res chain seq x y z
N LYS A 1 37.09 1.75 -23.63
CA LYS A 1 36.72 2.66 -24.70
C LYS A 1 35.27 2.42 -25.12
N ARG A 2 34.68 3.43 -25.69
CA ARG A 2 33.23 3.46 -25.93
C ARG A 2 32.70 2.26 -26.74
N THR A 3 33.44 1.86 -27.81
CA THR A 3 33.04 0.76 -28.67
C THR A 3 33.06 -0.59 -27.93
N ASN A 4 34.05 -0.81 -27.06
CA ASN A 4 34.14 -2.06 -26.29
C ASN A 4 33.05 -2.16 -25.21
N ILE A 5 32.72 -1.04 -24.56
CA ILE A 5 31.64 -1.00 -23.55
C ILE A 5 30.31 -1.33 -24.21
N VAL A 6 30.00 -0.81 -25.37
CA VAL A 6 28.75 -1.11 -26.09
C VAL A 6 28.70 -2.59 -26.47
N LYS A 7 29.78 -3.18 -26.96
CA LYS A 7 29.82 -4.62 -27.30
C LYS A 7 29.63 -5.51 -26.10
N VAL A 8 30.25 -5.19 -24.97
CA VAL A 8 30.07 -5.97 -23.72
C VAL A 8 28.65 -5.83 -23.20
N ALA A 9 28.08 -4.61 -23.20
CA ALA A 9 26.73 -4.36 -22.78
C ALA A 9 25.73 -5.13 -23.64
N ASP A 10 25.90 -5.16 -24.97
CA ASP A 10 25.02 -5.93 -25.88
C ASP A 10 25.11 -7.43 -25.60
N ALA A 11 26.31 -7.97 -25.34
CA ALA A 11 26.50 -9.38 -25.01
C ALA A 11 25.79 -9.77 -23.69
N LEU A 12 25.71 -8.83 -22.74
CA LEU A 12 25.09 -9.04 -21.44
C LEU A 12 23.61 -8.61 -21.41
N HIS A 13 23.08 -8.11 -22.51
CA HIS A 13 21.71 -7.58 -22.60
C HIS A 13 21.43 -6.48 -21.58
N ILE A 14 22.42 -5.62 -21.31
CA ILE A 14 22.28 -4.48 -20.39
C ILE A 14 22.59 -3.17 -21.13
N SER A 15 22.15 -2.06 -20.53
CA SER A 15 22.47 -0.73 -21.05
C SER A 15 23.98 -0.44 -20.92
N PRO A 16 24.64 0.14 -21.93
CA PRO A 16 26.01 0.61 -21.78
C PRO A 16 26.21 1.55 -20.60
N LEU A 17 25.23 2.37 -20.27
CA LEU A 17 25.31 3.27 -19.13
C LEU A 17 25.27 2.51 -17.80
N ALA A 18 24.51 1.42 -17.71
CA ALA A 18 24.51 0.55 -16.54
C ALA A 18 25.88 -0.10 -16.34
N LEU A 19 26.54 -0.50 -17.42
CA LEU A 19 27.88 -1.07 -17.35
C LEU A 19 28.91 -0.05 -16.83
N LEU A 20 28.70 1.25 -17.04
CA LEU A 20 29.54 2.32 -16.54
C LEU A 20 29.21 2.71 -15.08
N GLY A 21 28.31 2.01 -14.42
CA GLY A 21 27.91 2.29 -13.05
C GLY A 21 26.85 3.37 -12.89
N TYR A 22 26.32 3.87 -13.98
CA TYR A 22 25.13 4.74 -13.92
C TYR A 22 23.89 3.88 -13.72
N ASP A 23 23.03 4.30 -12.81
CA ASP A 23 21.75 3.65 -12.61
C ASP A 23 20.81 3.99 -13.78
N VAL A 24 21.00 3.30 -14.87
CA VAL A 24 20.10 3.29 -16.02
C VAL A 24 19.30 1.99 -15.99
N SER A 25 19.01 1.49 -14.80
CA SER A 25 18.00 0.45 -14.72
C SER A 25 16.80 0.98 -15.47
N ASP A 26 16.38 0.27 -16.51
CA ASP A 26 15.04 0.42 -17.07
C ASP A 26 14.06 0.15 -15.94
N LYS A 27 13.96 1.11 -15.05
CA LYS A 27 12.91 1.13 -14.05
C LYS A 27 11.65 1.40 -14.81
N LYS A 28 11.13 0.34 -15.42
CA LYS A 28 9.77 0.39 -15.89
C LYS A 28 8.93 0.71 -14.69
N THR A 29 8.32 1.87 -14.74
CA THR A 29 7.33 2.27 -13.74
C THR A 29 5.95 1.95 -14.28
N VAL A 30 5.06 1.62 -13.37
CA VAL A 30 3.64 1.48 -13.67
C VAL A 30 2.89 2.52 -12.85
N LYS A 31 1.81 3.05 -13.44
CA LYS A 31 0.93 3.98 -12.74
C LYS A 31 -0.15 3.19 -12.03
N ILE A 32 -0.36 3.52 -10.76
CA ILE A 32 -1.44 2.96 -9.95
C ILE A 32 -2.38 4.08 -9.48
N PRO A 33 -3.67 3.78 -9.28
CA PRO A 33 -4.62 4.80 -8.84
C PRO A 33 -4.42 5.18 -7.38
N ILE A 34 -4.61 6.47 -7.08
CA ILE A 34 -4.74 6.98 -5.73
C ILE A 34 -6.22 7.01 -5.40
N VAL A 35 -6.64 6.17 -4.47
CA VAL A 35 -8.04 6.08 -4.03
C VAL A 35 -8.25 7.08 -2.90
N GLY A 36 -9.15 8.03 -3.09
CA GLY A 36 -9.41 9.07 -2.10
C GLY A 36 -10.48 8.70 -1.10
N ARG A 37 -11.43 7.90 -1.51
CA ARG A 37 -12.50 7.42 -0.61
C ARG A 37 -12.99 6.05 -1.06
N VAL A 38 -13.61 5.36 -0.13
CA VAL A 38 -14.28 4.09 -0.38
C VAL A 38 -15.76 4.26 -0.05
N VAL A 39 -16.61 3.91 -0.99
CA VAL A 39 -18.07 4.02 -0.82
C VAL A 39 -18.66 2.61 -0.91
N ALA A 40 -19.51 2.28 0.07
CA ALA A 40 -20.20 0.99 0.08
C ALA A 40 -21.04 0.82 -1.19
N GLY A 41 -20.98 -0.38 -1.78
CA GLY A 41 -21.72 -0.71 -2.99
C GLY A 41 -21.11 -0.20 -4.30
N THR A 42 -20.02 0.57 -4.22
CA THR A 42 -19.31 1.07 -5.39
C THR A 42 -17.97 0.37 -5.51
N PRO A 43 -17.52 -0.04 -6.72
CA PRO A 43 -16.19 -0.62 -6.88
C PRO A 43 -15.10 0.34 -6.40
N ILE A 44 -14.09 -0.18 -5.72
CA ILE A 44 -13.00 0.64 -5.17
C ILE A 44 -12.32 1.51 -6.23
N PHE A 45 -12.19 1.00 -7.45
CA PHE A 45 -11.56 1.72 -8.57
C PHE A 45 -12.58 2.47 -9.44
N ALA A 46 -13.79 2.72 -8.95
CA ALA A 46 -14.71 3.60 -9.63
C ALA A 46 -14.05 4.99 -9.80
N GLN A 47 -14.25 5.59 -10.97
CA GLN A 47 -13.59 6.84 -11.34
C GLN A 47 -13.81 7.97 -10.32
N GLU A 48 -14.98 8.01 -9.71
CA GLU A 48 -15.33 8.99 -8.67
C GLU A 48 -14.52 8.86 -7.39
N ASN A 49 -13.90 7.69 -7.15
CA ASN A 49 -13.08 7.43 -5.97
C ASN A 49 -11.60 7.69 -6.21
N ILE A 50 -11.19 7.92 -7.45
CA ILE A 50 -9.79 8.10 -7.83
C ILE A 50 -9.45 9.58 -7.83
N GLU A 51 -8.45 9.96 -7.03
CA GLU A 51 -7.95 11.35 -6.92
C GLU A 51 -6.79 11.64 -7.86
N GLY A 52 -6.12 10.62 -8.35
CA GLY A 52 -4.95 10.78 -9.20
C GLY A 52 -4.25 9.46 -9.43
N MET A 53 -3.03 9.56 -9.96
CA MET A 53 -2.18 8.41 -10.25
C MET A 53 -0.80 8.63 -9.66
N VAL A 54 -0.14 7.56 -9.29
CA VAL A 54 1.24 7.58 -8.81
C VAL A 54 2.02 6.45 -9.48
N GLU A 55 3.31 6.70 -9.70
CA GLU A 55 4.20 5.72 -10.31
C GLU A 55 4.89 4.88 -9.25
N ILE A 56 4.94 3.57 -9.47
CA ILE A 56 5.72 2.62 -8.70
C ILE A 56 6.60 1.79 -9.62
N ASN A 57 7.65 1.19 -9.07
CA ASN A 57 8.50 0.29 -9.85
C ASN A 57 7.71 -0.97 -10.25
N GLU A 58 7.82 -1.37 -11.50
CA GLU A 58 7.16 -2.57 -12.03
C GLU A 58 7.50 -3.82 -11.22
N GLY A 59 8.75 -3.92 -10.73
CA GLY A 59 9.17 -5.03 -9.87
C GLY A 59 8.42 -5.13 -8.54
N ASN A 60 7.84 -4.03 -8.08
CA ASN A 60 7.02 -3.96 -6.86
C ASN A 60 5.52 -4.07 -7.16
N SER A 61 5.15 -4.21 -8.43
CA SER A 61 3.77 -4.28 -8.90
C SER A 61 3.38 -5.72 -9.15
N LYS A 62 3.26 -6.51 -8.08
CA LYS A 62 2.69 -7.86 -8.18
C LYS A 62 1.21 -7.79 -7.86
N GLY A 63 0.37 -8.29 -8.81
CA GLY A 63 -1.08 -8.25 -8.64
C GLY A 63 -1.65 -6.84 -8.77
N VAL A 64 -2.77 -6.60 -8.13
CA VAL A 64 -3.47 -5.31 -8.18
C VAL A 64 -2.96 -4.41 -7.07
N MET A 65 -2.51 -3.22 -7.45
CA MET A 65 -1.95 -2.23 -6.53
C MET A 65 -2.75 -0.94 -6.59
N PHE A 66 -2.83 -0.25 -5.46
CA PHE A 66 -3.41 1.09 -5.38
C PHE A 66 -2.72 1.89 -4.27
N ALA A 67 -3.00 3.17 -4.20
CA ALA A 67 -2.46 4.06 -3.19
C ALA A 67 -3.57 4.80 -2.45
N MET A 68 -3.29 5.18 -1.21
CA MET A 68 -4.18 6.04 -0.40
C MET A 68 -3.34 7.00 0.42
N LYS A 69 -3.85 8.21 0.63
CA LYS A 69 -3.25 9.17 1.56
C LYS A 69 -3.73 8.91 2.98
N VAL A 70 -2.80 9.03 3.93
CA VAL A 70 -3.10 8.88 5.35
C VAL A 70 -3.81 10.12 5.88
N ILE A 71 -4.92 9.90 6.55
CA ILE A 71 -5.68 10.92 7.26
C ILE A 71 -5.62 10.57 8.75
N GLY A 72 -5.32 11.57 9.58
CA GLY A 72 -5.23 11.40 11.03
C GLY A 72 -3.86 10.95 11.51
N HIS A 73 -3.74 10.74 12.81
CA HIS A 73 -2.47 10.57 13.52
C HIS A 73 -2.33 9.22 14.23
N SER A 74 -3.23 8.28 14.00
CA SER A 74 -3.29 7.02 14.74
C SER A 74 -2.08 6.09 14.51
N MET A 75 -1.36 6.29 13.41
CA MET A 75 -0.20 5.47 13.04
C MET A 75 1.14 6.18 13.25
N GLU A 76 1.13 7.39 13.81
CA GLU A 76 2.36 8.10 14.14
C GLU A 76 3.11 7.39 15.27
N PRO A 77 4.43 7.53 15.30
CA PRO A 77 5.29 8.30 14.41
C PRO A 77 5.70 7.57 13.13
N ARG A 78 5.34 6.31 13.00
CA ARG A 78 5.80 5.44 11.89
C ARG A 78 5.20 5.84 10.55
N ILE A 79 3.91 6.15 10.55
CA ILE A 79 3.19 6.65 9.38
C ILE A 79 2.54 7.96 9.78
N GLN A 80 2.81 9.02 9.03
CA GLN A 80 2.34 10.37 9.36
C GLN A 80 1.17 10.77 8.46
N GLU A 81 0.34 11.69 8.96
CA GLU A 81 -0.72 12.28 8.13
C GLU A 81 -0.14 12.90 6.86
N GLY A 82 -0.77 12.65 5.74
CA GLY A 82 -0.32 13.10 4.42
C GLY A 82 0.62 12.12 3.71
N ASP A 83 1.12 11.11 4.40
CA ASP A 83 1.93 10.06 3.75
C ASP A 83 1.09 9.34 2.69
N LEU A 84 1.74 8.93 1.61
CA LEU A 84 1.14 8.12 0.57
C LEU A 84 1.46 6.65 0.84
N LEU A 85 0.43 5.85 1.03
CA LEU A 85 0.56 4.41 1.21
C LEU A 85 0.44 3.70 -0.12
N ILE A 86 1.35 2.77 -0.37
CA ILE A 86 1.28 1.85 -1.51
C ILE A 86 0.74 0.53 -0.98
N ILE A 87 -0.32 0.04 -1.61
CA ILE A 87 -1.15 -1.03 -1.07
C ILE A 87 -1.31 -2.13 -2.11
N HIS A 88 -1.05 -3.36 -1.71
CA HIS A 88 -1.40 -4.53 -2.49
C HIS A 88 -2.84 -4.92 -2.16
N LYS A 89 -3.70 -4.96 -3.17
CA LYS A 89 -5.10 -5.36 -2.98
C LYS A 89 -5.18 -6.85 -2.65
N GLN A 90 -5.69 -7.16 -1.48
CA GLN A 90 -5.89 -8.53 -1.01
C GLN A 90 -6.96 -8.52 0.09
N GLU A 91 -7.61 -9.65 0.27
CA GLU A 91 -8.74 -9.78 1.21
C GLU A 91 -8.31 -10.22 2.61
N ASP A 92 -7.06 -10.60 2.78
CA ASP A 92 -6.51 -11.04 4.05
C ASP A 92 -5.05 -10.61 4.19
N VAL A 93 -4.57 -10.57 5.43
CA VAL A 93 -3.17 -10.28 5.78
C VAL A 93 -2.71 -11.24 6.86
N GLU A 94 -1.40 -11.35 7.03
CA GLU A 94 -0.83 -12.10 8.14
C GLU A 94 -0.84 -11.27 9.42
N SER A 95 -0.87 -11.96 10.56
CA SER A 95 -0.86 -11.28 11.86
C SER A 95 0.38 -10.41 12.03
N GLY A 96 0.17 -9.16 12.40
CA GLY A 96 1.22 -8.15 12.57
C GLY A 96 1.46 -7.26 11.36
N GLU A 97 0.84 -7.56 10.23
CA GLU A 97 0.95 -6.71 9.04
C GLU A 97 0.07 -5.47 9.14
N ILE A 98 0.46 -4.43 8.40
CA ILE A 98 -0.30 -3.19 8.31
C ILE A 98 -1.25 -3.30 7.12
N ALA A 99 -2.52 -3.02 7.35
CA ALA A 99 -3.57 -3.17 6.35
C ALA A 99 -4.48 -1.96 6.28
N ILE A 100 -5.13 -1.83 5.14
CA ILE A 100 -6.30 -0.99 5.01
C ILE A 100 -7.51 -1.84 5.38
N VAL A 101 -8.25 -1.40 6.37
CA VAL A 101 -9.41 -2.09 6.92
C VAL A 101 -10.64 -1.23 6.67
N LEU A 102 -11.67 -1.81 6.10
CA LEU A 102 -12.95 -1.16 5.90
C LEU A 102 -13.90 -1.57 7.01
N ILE A 103 -14.33 -0.59 7.80
CA ILE A 103 -15.24 -0.81 8.94
C ILE A 103 -16.62 -0.30 8.56
N ASN A 104 -17.62 -1.13 8.79
CA ASN A 104 -19.03 -0.80 8.52
C ASN A 104 -19.28 -0.39 7.06
N GLY A 105 -18.49 -0.92 6.14
CA GLY A 105 -18.70 -0.75 4.70
C GLY A 105 -18.30 0.60 4.10
N ASN A 106 -17.96 1.60 4.90
CA ASN A 106 -17.71 2.96 4.38
C ASN A 106 -16.58 3.73 5.05
N GLU A 107 -15.94 3.18 6.06
CA GLU A 107 -14.83 3.83 6.73
C GLU A 107 -13.55 3.03 6.54
N ALA A 108 -12.66 3.54 5.69
CA ALA A 108 -11.35 2.95 5.46
C ALA A 108 -10.34 3.53 6.44
N THR A 109 -9.62 2.67 7.13
CA THR A 109 -8.58 3.07 8.07
C THR A 109 -7.34 2.22 7.89
N VAL A 110 -6.15 2.78 8.19
CA VAL A 110 -4.90 2.03 8.21
C VAL A 110 -4.58 1.64 9.64
N LYS A 111 -4.36 0.34 9.87
CA LYS A 111 -4.03 -0.20 11.19
C LYS A 111 -3.14 -1.42 11.06
N GLN A 112 -2.40 -1.72 12.12
CA GLN A 112 -1.77 -3.02 12.27
C GLN A 112 -2.85 -4.03 12.67
N VAL A 113 -2.89 -5.16 11.99
CA VAL A 113 -3.86 -6.22 12.25
C VAL A 113 -3.19 -7.35 12.99
N LYS A 114 -3.66 -7.66 14.18
CA LYS A 114 -3.27 -8.86 14.92
C LYS A 114 -4.41 -9.85 14.89
N LYS A 115 -4.13 -11.04 14.38
CA LYS A 115 -5.11 -12.11 14.30
C LYS A 115 -5.19 -12.91 15.58
N HIS A 116 -6.41 -13.28 15.92
CA HIS A 116 -6.72 -14.10 17.08
C HIS A 116 -7.78 -15.13 16.67
N PRO A 117 -7.85 -16.32 17.28
CA PRO A 117 -8.90 -17.30 16.97
C PRO A 117 -10.31 -16.74 17.12
N ASP A 118 -10.52 -15.83 18.05
CA ASP A 118 -11.84 -15.24 18.38
C ASP A 118 -12.13 -13.94 17.60
N GLY A 119 -11.20 -13.45 16.81
CA GLY A 119 -11.37 -12.20 16.08
C GLY A 119 -10.07 -11.57 15.66
N ILE A 120 -10.10 -10.24 15.49
CA ILE A 120 -8.91 -9.46 15.16
C ILE A 120 -8.77 -8.28 16.12
N MET A 121 -7.54 -7.87 16.34
CA MET A 121 -7.23 -6.63 17.05
C MET A 121 -6.65 -5.64 16.06
N LEU A 122 -7.21 -4.44 16.04
CA LEU A 122 -6.68 -3.32 15.26
C LEU A 122 -5.86 -2.43 16.17
N ILE A 123 -4.61 -2.18 15.77
CA ILE A 123 -3.64 -1.44 16.56
C ILE A 123 -3.12 -0.25 15.77
N GLY A 124 -3.18 0.94 16.39
CA GLY A 124 -2.47 2.12 15.95
C GLY A 124 -1.15 2.25 16.69
N PHE A 125 -0.13 2.80 16.04
CA PHE A 125 1.17 3.03 16.70
C PHE A 125 1.12 4.20 17.68
N ASN A 126 0.17 5.11 17.52
CA ASN A 126 -0.08 6.23 18.44
C ASN A 126 -1.24 5.90 19.37
N GLN A 127 -0.93 5.30 20.49
CA GLN A 127 -1.95 4.87 21.47
C GLN A 127 -2.68 6.02 22.15
N ASP A 128 -2.11 7.21 22.15
CA ASP A 128 -2.78 8.41 22.69
C ASP A 128 -3.97 8.85 21.80
N VAL A 129 -3.93 8.49 20.51
CA VAL A 129 -4.98 8.80 19.55
C VAL A 129 -5.91 7.62 19.31
N TYR A 130 -5.37 6.41 19.33
CA TYR A 130 -6.13 5.20 19.03
C TYR A 130 -5.73 4.07 19.97
N GLU A 131 -6.63 3.67 20.83
CA GLU A 131 -6.44 2.49 21.68
C GLU A 131 -6.65 1.20 20.88
N PRO A 132 -5.87 0.14 21.15
CA PRO A 132 -6.12 -1.15 20.51
C PRO A 132 -7.56 -1.57 20.67
N HIS A 133 -8.19 -1.97 19.58
CA HIS A 133 -9.60 -2.36 19.58
C HIS A 133 -9.77 -3.78 19.05
N PHE A 134 -10.42 -4.63 19.83
CA PHE A 134 -10.70 -6.00 19.47
C PHE A 134 -12.09 -6.11 18.86
N TYR A 135 -12.17 -6.76 17.71
CA TYR A 135 -13.43 -7.12 17.06
C TYR A 135 -13.58 -8.63 17.04
N SER A 136 -14.65 -9.14 17.64
CA SER A 136 -14.96 -10.58 17.63
C SER A 136 -15.36 -11.03 16.21
N ASN A 137 -15.26 -12.33 15.94
CA ASN A 137 -15.71 -12.89 14.67
C ASN A 137 -17.15 -12.50 14.34
N LYS A 138 -18.00 -12.44 15.34
CA LYS A 138 -19.39 -12.01 15.18
C LYS A 138 -19.49 -10.55 14.75
N GLN A 139 -18.70 -9.65 15.36
CA GLN A 139 -18.65 -8.24 14.98
C GLN A 139 -18.10 -8.04 13.58
N ILE A 140 -17.10 -8.84 13.20
CA ILE A 140 -16.52 -8.80 11.84
C ILE A 140 -17.61 -9.09 10.79
N GLU A 141 -18.49 -10.06 11.06
CA GLU A 141 -19.59 -10.38 10.16
C GLU A 141 -20.70 -9.33 10.17
N GLN A 142 -21.01 -8.79 11.34
CA GLN A 142 -22.17 -7.90 11.53
C GLN A 142 -21.95 -6.46 11.08
N LEU A 143 -20.76 -5.90 11.31
CA LEU A 143 -20.47 -4.50 10.97
C LEU A 143 -20.54 -4.22 9.46
N PRO A 144 -20.12 -4.97 8.45
CA PRO A 144 -19.01 -5.91 8.46
C PRO A 144 -17.63 -5.22 8.49
N ILE A 145 -16.59 -5.99 8.80
CA ILE A 145 -15.20 -5.54 8.72
C ILE A 145 -14.51 -6.35 7.64
N ARG A 146 -13.84 -5.64 6.72
CA ARG A 146 -13.14 -6.26 5.59
C ARG A 146 -11.75 -5.68 5.45
N ILE A 147 -10.78 -6.56 5.18
CA ILE A 147 -9.44 -6.14 4.77
C ILE A 147 -9.48 -5.84 3.28
N MET A 148 -8.98 -4.68 2.90
CA MET A 148 -8.93 -4.23 1.51
C MET A 148 -7.58 -4.45 0.87
N GLY A 149 -6.53 -4.45 1.66
CA GLY A 149 -5.19 -4.64 1.15
C GLY A 149 -4.13 -4.53 2.24
N LYS A 150 -2.92 -4.93 1.86
CA LYS A 150 -1.72 -4.86 2.67
C LYS A 150 -0.92 -3.63 2.30
N VAL A 151 -0.52 -2.84 3.28
CA VAL A 151 0.40 -1.72 3.07
C VAL A 151 1.81 -2.29 2.88
N VAL A 152 2.42 -2.01 1.73
CA VAL A 152 3.75 -2.53 1.38
C VAL A 152 4.82 -1.45 1.42
N GLU A 153 4.43 -0.18 1.31
CA GLU A 153 5.34 0.97 1.31
C GLU A 153 4.60 2.20 1.80
N SER A 154 5.30 3.09 2.48
CA SER A 154 4.81 4.44 2.77
C SER A 154 5.80 5.46 2.22
N ARG A 155 5.30 6.54 1.63
CA ARG A 155 6.09 7.65 1.09
C ARG A 155 5.75 8.92 1.80
N HIS A 156 6.75 9.54 2.41
CA HIS A 156 6.63 10.81 3.10
C HIS A 156 7.19 11.93 2.22
N THR A 157 6.42 13.00 2.07
CA THR A 157 6.85 14.18 1.30
C THR A 157 7.07 15.36 2.26
N TRP A 158 8.20 15.98 2.13
CA TRP A 158 8.59 17.14 2.94
C TRP A 158 7.95 18.45 2.46
#